data_841adcfa1adcb2bb785bdf970c0b9254
#
_entry.id   841adcfa1adcb2bb785bdf970c0b9254
#
_cell.length_a   1.000
_cell.length_b   1.000
_cell.length_c   1.000
_cell.angle_alpha   90.00
_cell.angle_beta   90.00
_cell.angle_gamma   90.00
#
_symmetry.space_group_name_H-M   'P 1'
#
loop_
_entity.id
_entity.type
_entity.pdbx_description
1 polymer ?
#
loop_
_entity_poly.entity_id
_entity_poly.type
_entity_poly.pdbx_seq_one_letter_code
_entity_poly.pdbx_strand_id
1 'polypeptide(L)'
;MINKVLFMLVTFSFIFAETASINGKVQYEGKVPRAKKLNMAADPICGKAHTEPVFNESFLVNGDQFMENVIVWIDSPKHSSEVPSEPVVLDQVGCKYVPHVTGIMQGQELMIKNSDKTLHNIHSMSKVNSNFNFAMPAKSDPATKSFAKNEDPFYIKCDVHPWMKTWVVVLEHPYWAVTDADGNFSLDTDKLEPGTYDLCFWHEKWDKAMKGSGYCSDEYKTSVTIADKAVDAGTKIFKRPAKKK
;
A
#
# COMPACT_ATOMS: atom_id res chain seq x y z
N MET A 1 62.97 -16.86 31.38
CA MET A 1 62.53 -16.78 29.97
C MET A 1 61.00 -16.67 29.98
N ILE A 2 60.45 -15.47 29.68
CA ILE A 2 59.01 -15.18 29.73
C ILE A 2 58.51 -15.23 28.28
N ASN A 3 57.73 -16.30 27.97
CA ASN A 3 57.06 -16.40 26.65
C ASN A 3 55.90 -15.38 26.56
N LYS A 4 56.07 -14.38 25.71
CA LYS A 4 54.99 -13.48 25.34
C LYS A 4 54.10 -14.17 24.28
N VAL A 5 52.89 -14.59 24.68
CA VAL A 5 51.86 -15.06 23.75
C VAL A 5 51.19 -13.81 23.18
N LEU A 6 51.36 -13.59 21.87
CA LEU A 6 50.72 -12.53 21.13
C LEU A 6 49.31 -12.97 20.76
N PHE A 7 48.28 -12.39 21.40
CA PHE A 7 46.88 -12.58 21.05
C PHE A 7 46.57 -11.71 19.83
N MET A 8 46.41 -12.34 18.70
CA MET A 8 45.98 -11.68 17.47
C MET A 8 44.44 -11.52 17.49
N LEU A 9 43.96 -10.30 17.75
CA LEU A 9 42.54 -9.98 17.69
C LEU A 9 42.12 -9.96 16.23
N VAL A 10 41.38 -10.99 15.78
CA VAL A 10 40.75 -11.00 14.46
C VAL A 10 39.42 -10.25 14.57
N THR A 11 39.36 -9.02 14.11
CA THR A 11 38.11 -8.28 14.01
C THR A 11 37.34 -8.78 12.78
N PHE A 12 36.24 -9.49 12.99
CA PHE A 12 35.29 -9.84 11.96
C PHE A 12 34.43 -8.60 11.66
N SER A 13 34.73 -7.89 10.57
CA SER A 13 33.84 -6.85 10.04
C SER A 13 32.68 -7.55 9.32
N PHE A 14 31.49 -7.53 9.91
CA PHE A 14 30.28 -7.89 9.20
C PHE A 14 30.00 -6.78 8.18
N ILE A 15 30.24 -7.06 6.90
CA ILE A 15 29.75 -6.25 5.81
C ILE A 15 28.27 -6.61 5.66
N PHE A 16 27.39 -5.76 6.17
CA PHE A 16 25.98 -5.81 5.77
C PHE A 16 25.93 -5.39 4.30
N ALA A 17 25.58 -6.31 3.42
CA ALA A 17 25.24 -5.94 2.05
C ALA A 17 23.99 -5.05 2.12
N GLU A 18 24.11 -3.83 1.62
CA GLU A 18 22.98 -2.93 1.48
C GLU A 18 22.06 -3.54 0.39
N THR A 19 20.83 -3.88 0.77
CA THR A 19 19.87 -4.46 -0.17
C THR A 19 19.49 -3.41 -1.21
N ALA A 20 19.40 -3.80 -2.48
CA ALA A 20 18.99 -2.91 -3.55
C ALA A 20 17.52 -2.50 -3.32
N SER A 21 17.28 -1.19 -3.28
CA SER A 21 15.94 -0.65 -3.03
C SER A 21 15.73 0.69 -3.72
N ILE A 22 14.48 1.02 -4.02
CA ILE A 22 14.08 2.37 -4.41
C ILE A 22 13.35 3.02 -3.25
N ASN A 23 13.90 4.12 -2.77
CA ASN A 23 13.33 4.88 -1.67
C ASN A 23 12.86 6.25 -2.15
N GLY A 24 11.88 6.84 -1.50
CA GLY A 24 11.44 8.18 -1.82
C GLY A 24 10.31 8.64 -0.92
N LYS A 25 9.77 9.81 -1.25
CA LYS A 25 8.67 10.44 -0.51
C LYS A 25 7.57 10.92 -1.43
N VAL A 26 6.38 11.06 -0.86
CA VAL A 26 5.25 11.69 -1.54
C VAL A 26 4.74 12.86 -0.71
N GLN A 27 4.58 14.01 -1.35
CA GLN A 27 4.15 15.24 -0.71
C GLN A 27 2.96 15.86 -1.47
N TYR A 28 2.08 16.51 -0.75
CA TYR A 28 0.95 17.26 -1.29
C TYR A 28 1.27 18.76 -1.37
N GLU A 29 1.06 19.35 -2.53
CA GLU A 29 1.13 20.80 -2.71
C GLU A 29 -0.28 21.38 -2.76
N GLY A 30 -0.70 22.05 -1.69
CA GLY A 30 -1.99 22.70 -1.63
C GLY A 30 -2.56 22.82 -0.22
N LYS A 31 -3.77 23.38 -0.12
CA LYS A 31 -4.48 23.46 1.15
C LYS A 31 -5.09 22.10 1.50
N VAL A 32 -4.65 21.49 2.59
CA VAL A 32 -5.21 20.24 3.11
C VAL A 32 -6.62 20.52 3.64
N PRO A 33 -7.65 19.84 3.15
CA PRO A 33 -9.00 19.98 3.68
C PRO A 33 -9.07 19.36 5.09
N ARG A 34 -9.95 19.88 5.93
CA ARG A 34 -10.18 19.29 7.25
C ARG A 34 -10.65 17.84 7.12
N ALA A 35 -10.01 16.94 7.86
CA ALA A 35 -10.41 15.54 7.91
C ALA A 35 -11.85 15.40 8.40
N LYS A 36 -12.63 14.55 7.71
CA LYS A 36 -14.03 14.30 8.09
C LYS A 36 -14.09 13.20 9.15
N LYS A 37 -14.66 13.51 10.30
CA LYS A 37 -14.94 12.52 11.34
C LYS A 37 -15.95 11.49 10.84
N LEU A 38 -15.69 10.21 11.08
CA LEU A 38 -16.61 9.12 10.81
C LEU A 38 -17.68 9.07 11.90
N ASN A 39 -18.94 8.87 11.49
CA ASN A 39 -20.03 8.58 12.42
C ASN A 39 -20.29 7.07 12.43
N MET A 40 -19.70 6.39 13.40
CA MET A 40 -19.84 4.94 13.56
C MET A 40 -20.98 4.55 14.53
N ALA A 41 -21.73 5.51 15.06
CA ALA A 41 -22.74 5.27 16.10
C ALA A 41 -23.96 4.45 15.63
N ALA A 42 -24.12 4.24 14.32
CA ALA A 42 -25.14 3.37 13.77
C ALA A 42 -24.95 1.89 14.16
N ASP A 43 -23.71 1.46 14.39
CA ASP A 43 -23.36 0.18 15.02
C ASP A 43 -22.82 0.43 16.43
N PRO A 44 -23.50 -0.07 17.50
CA PRO A 44 -23.04 0.15 18.88
C PRO A 44 -21.67 -0.44 19.21
N ILE A 45 -21.23 -1.49 18.51
CA ILE A 45 -19.89 -2.07 18.66
C ILE A 45 -18.86 -1.12 18.06
N CYS A 46 -19.07 -0.69 16.81
CA CYS A 46 -18.20 0.26 16.13
C CYS A 46 -18.14 1.61 16.84
N GLY A 47 -19.29 2.10 17.33
CA GLY A 47 -19.35 3.36 18.07
C GLY A 47 -18.55 3.37 19.38
N LYS A 48 -18.31 2.18 19.96
CA LYS A 48 -17.54 1.98 21.21
C LYS A 48 -16.13 1.43 20.98
N ALA A 49 -15.78 1.11 19.75
CA ALA A 49 -14.48 0.52 19.42
C ALA A 49 -13.30 1.50 19.62
N HIS A 50 -13.58 2.79 19.66
CA HIS A 50 -12.56 3.82 19.73
C HIS A 50 -12.85 4.80 20.88
N THR A 51 -11.82 5.14 21.65
CA THR A 51 -11.87 6.18 22.70
C THR A 51 -11.76 7.59 22.11
N GLU A 52 -11.07 7.70 20.96
CA GLU A 52 -10.84 8.95 20.25
C GLU A 52 -11.64 8.99 18.94
N PRO A 53 -11.93 10.20 18.41
CA PRO A 53 -12.60 10.34 17.13
C PRO A 53 -11.82 9.70 15.98
N VAL A 54 -12.47 8.84 15.21
CA VAL A 54 -11.92 8.25 13.98
C VAL A 54 -12.24 9.16 12.80
N PHE A 55 -11.25 9.37 11.93
CA PHE A 55 -11.38 10.18 10.74
C PHE A 55 -11.31 9.33 9.48
N ASN A 56 -11.89 9.84 8.40
CA ASN A 56 -11.83 9.22 7.09
C ASN A 56 -10.39 9.19 6.57
N GLU A 57 -9.92 8.02 6.17
CA GLU A 57 -8.54 7.76 5.72
C GLU A 57 -8.30 8.10 4.24
N SER A 58 -9.35 8.55 3.56
CA SER A 58 -9.27 8.81 2.11
C SER A 58 -8.34 9.97 1.71
N PHE A 59 -7.80 10.73 2.65
CA PHE A 59 -6.81 11.77 2.40
C PHE A 59 -6.09 12.12 3.70
N LEU A 60 -5.01 11.43 3.96
CA LEU A 60 -4.15 11.65 5.12
C LEU A 60 -2.89 12.41 4.67
N VAL A 61 -2.70 13.59 5.24
CA VAL A 61 -1.57 14.47 4.99
C VAL A 61 -1.12 15.04 6.32
N ASN A 62 0.15 14.84 6.66
CA ASN A 62 0.70 15.32 7.92
C ASN A 62 1.01 16.83 7.92
N GLY A 63 1.55 17.36 9.03
CA GLY A 63 1.87 18.79 9.18
C GLY A 63 2.91 19.31 8.16
N ASP A 64 3.78 18.44 7.69
CA ASP A 64 4.84 18.74 6.70
C ASP A 64 4.40 18.47 5.25
N GLN A 65 3.10 18.29 5.03
CA GLN A 65 2.47 18.03 3.72
C GLN A 65 2.81 16.66 3.13
N PHE A 66 3.35 15.70 3.88
CA PHE A 66 3.59 14.34 3.38
C PHE A 66 2.30 13.52 3.37
N MET A 67 2.17 12.68 2.33
CA MET A 67 0.95 11.91 2.05
C MET A 67 1.11 10.44 2.45
N GLU A 68 0.18 9.94 3.26
CA GLU A 68 0.00 8.53 3.56
C GLU A 68 -0.94 7.87 2.54
N ASN A 69 -0.85 6.55 2.40
CA ASN A 69 -1.72 5.74 1.54
C ASN A 69 -1.59 6.01 0.03
N VAL A 70 -0.44 6.47 -0.42
CA VAL A 70 -0.09 6.48 -1.85
C VAL A 70 0.54 5.13 -2.19
N ILE A 71 -0.03 4.38 -3.11
CA ILE A 71 0.64 3.18 -3.63
C ILE A 71 1.56 3.57 -4.78
N VAL A 72 2.77 3.00 -4.73
CA VAL A 72 3.84 3.19 -5.72
C VAL A 72 4.21 1.83 -6.27
N TRP A 73 4.32 1.69 -7.59
CA TRP A 73 4.77 0.45 -8.24
C TRP A 73 5.62 0.74 -9.46
N ILE A 74 6.42 -0.25 -9.89
CA ILE A 74 7.21 -0.16 -11.12
C ILE A 74 6.31 -0.51 -12.31
N ASP A 75 6.29 0.33 -13.34
CA ASP A 75 5.59 0.02 -14.58
C ASP A 75 6.34 -1.05 -15.39
N SER A 76 5.64 -2.14 -15.69
CA SER A 76 6.11 -3.20 -16.62
C SER A 76 7.56 -3.65 -16.39
N PRO A 77 7.98 -4.02 -15.17
CA PRO A 77 9.36 -4.43 -14.92
C PRO A 77 9.69 -5.74 -15.62
N LYS A 78 10.93 -5.84 -16.12
CA LYS A 78 11.47 -7.13 -16.53
C LYS A 78 11.83 -7.94 -15.30
N HIS A 79 11.10 -8.99 -15.03
CA HIS A 79 11.32 -9.82 -13.85
C HIS A 79 10.95 -11.29 -14.11
N SER A 80 11.45 -12.17 -13.23
CA SER A 80 11.08 -13.58 -13.13
C SER A 80 10.70 -13.94 -11.70
N SER A 81 9.76 -13.17 -11.11
CA SER A 81 9.36 -13.40 -9.73
C SER A 81 8.27 -14.45 -9.65
N GLU A 82 8.44 -15.41 -8.75
CA GLU A 82 7.38 -16.33 -8.36
C GLU A 82 6.35 -15.60 -7.50
N VAL A 83 5.10 -16.07 -7.55
CA VAL A 83 4.06 -15.57 -6.67
C VAL A 83 4.43 -15.89 -5.22
N PRO A 84 4.45 -14.91 -4.30
CA PRO A 84 4.76 -15.17 -2.90
C PRO A 84 3.83 -16.20 -2.29
N SER A 85 4.38 -17.13 -1.49
CA SER A 85 3.60 -18.10 -0.71
C SER A 85 2.88 -17.46 0.47
N GLU A 86 3.42 -16.35 0.99
CA GLU A 86 2.81 -15.60 2.08
C GLU A 86 1.61 -14.80 1.58
N PRO A 87 0.44 -14.91 2.24
CA PRO A 87 -0.74 -14.17 1.84
C PRO A 87 -0.63 -12.68 2.17
N VAL A 88 -1.25 -11.85 1.34
CA VAL A 88 -1.59 -10.48 1.74
C VAL A 88 -2.76 -10.54 2.73
N VAL A 89 -2.62 -9.89 3.88
CA VAL A 89 -3.67 -9.87 4.91
C VAL A 89 -4.51 -8.61 4.81
N LEU A 90 -5.83 -8.78 4.73
CA LEU A 90 -6.82 -7.72 4.87
C LEU A 90 -7.66 -8.01 6.12
N ASP A 91 -7.50 -7.19 7.16
CA ASP A 91 -8.23 -7.37 8.41
C ASP A 91 -9.34 -6.32 8.58
N GLN A 92 -10.41 -6.72 9.22
CA GLN A 92 -11.50 -5.85 9.66
C GLN A 92 -11.34 -5.65 11.16
N VAL A 93 -10.76 -4.50 11.53
CA VAL A 93 -10.42 -4.18 12.92
C VAL A 93 -10.72 -2.72 13.23
N GLY A 94 -11.39 -2.49 14.36
CA GLY A 94 -11.86 -1.16 14.74
C GLY A 94 -12.90 -0.60 13.75
N CYS A 95 -13.68 -1.48 13.12
CA CYS A 95 -14.65 -1.14 12.08
C CYS A 95 -14.02 -0.38 10.90
N LYS A 96 -12.82 -0.80 10.51
CA LYS A 96 -12.09 -0.36 9.32
C LYS A 96 -11.50 -1.57 8.61
N TYR A 97 -11.19 -1.42 7.33
CA TYR A 97 -10.27 -2.34 6.66
C TYR A 97 -8.83 -1.88 6.87
N VAL A 98 -7.97 -2.80 7.24
CA VAL A 98 -6.54 -2.57 7.45
C VAL A 98 -5.76 -3.60 6.63
N PRO A 99 -4.88 -3.16 5.72
CA PRO A 99 -4.53 -1.78 5.39
C PRO A 99 -5.62 -1.05 4.57
N HIS A 100 -5.55 0.30 4.54
CA HIS A 100 -6.45 1.12 3.71
C HIS A 100 -6.14 1.01 2.20
N VAL A 101 -4.87 0.79 1.85
CA VAL A 101 -4.39 0.57 0.47
C VAL A 101 -3.40 -0.58 0.47
N THR A 102 -3.45 -1.47 -0.51
CA THR A 102 -2.48 -2.56 -0.67
C THR A 102 -2.30 -2.93 -2.14
N GLY A 103 -1.10 -3.44 -2.47
CA GLY A 103 -0.86 -4.21 -3.67
C GLY A 103 -0.97 -5.71 -3.38
N ILE A 104 -1.17 -6.50 -4.42
CA ILE A 104 -1.15 -7.96 -4.38
C ILE A 104 -0.69 -8.48 -5.74
N MET A 105 0.09 -9.54 -5.76
CA MET A 105 0.41 -10.20 -7.02
C MET A 105 -0.79 -10.99 -7.57
N GLN A 106 -0.89 -11.01 -8.89
CA GLN A 106 -1.78 -11.91 -9.60
C GLN A 106 -1.55 -13.35 -9.12
N GLY A 107 -2.62 -14.02 -8.69
CA GLY A 107 -2.58 -15.38 -8.16
C GLY A 107 -2.17 -15.49 -6.67
N GLN A 108 -1.63 -14.45 -6.06
CA GLN A 108 -1.30 -14.45 -4.63
C GLN A 108 -2.56 -14.52 -3.78
N GLU A 109 -2.45 -15.18 -2.63
CA GLU A 109 -3.53 -15.33 -1.68
C GLU A 109 -3.83 -14.02 -0.94
N LEU A 110 -5.10 -13.61 -0.91
CA LEU A 110 -5.62 -12.55 -0.04
C LEU A 110 -6.34 -13.22 1.13
N MET A 111 -5.73 -13.18 2.31
CA MET A 111 -6.34 -13.67 3.55
C MET A 111 -7.16 -12.56 4.20
N ILE A 112 -8.46 -12.76 4.29
CA ILE A 112 -9.40 -11.79 4.84
C ILE A 112 -9.81 -12.22 6.24
N LYS A 113 -9.64 -11.35 7.23
CA LYS A 113 -9.97 -11.59 8.64
C LYS A 113 -11.07 -10.65 9.12
N ASN A 114 -11.79 -11.06 10.17
CA ASN A 114 -12.65 -10.18 10.95
C ASN A 114 -12.23 -10.27 12.43
N SER A 115 -11.43 -9.30 12.87
CA SER A 115 -10.96 -9.18 14.26
C SER A 115 -11.92 -8.42 15.16
N ASP A 116 -13.00 -7.85 14.60
CA ASP A 116 -14.03 -7.14 15.35
C ASP A 116 -15.06 -8.07 15.97
N LYS A 117 -15.80 -7.53 16.93
CA LYS A 117 -16.90 -8.26 17.62
C LYS A 117 -18.28 -8.02 16.98
N THR A 118 -18.30 -7.57 15.74
CA THR A 118 -19.52 -7.33 14.96
C THR A 118 -19.43 -7.96 13.58
N LEU A 119 -20.58 -8.03 12.91
CA LEU A 119 -20.70 -8.49 11.53
C LEU A 119 -20.13 -7.43 10.59
N HIS A 120 -19.28 -7.85 9.69
CA HIS A 120 -18.87 -7.09 8.52
C HIS A 120 -19.23 -7.84 7.24
N ASN A 121 -19.00 -7.17 6.11
CA ASN A 121 -19.23 -7.72 4.77
C ASN A 121 -18.03 -7.37 3.89
N ILE A 122 -17.65 -8.27 3.01
CA ILE A 122 -16.56 -8.09 2.04
C ILE A 122 -17.17 -8.08 0.64
N HIS A 123 -17.18 -6.93 0.00
CA HIS A 123 -17.73 -6.75 -1.34
C HIS A 123 -16.65 -6.14 -2.26
N SER A 124 -16.05 -6.96 -3.12
CA SER A 124 -15.07 -6.49 -4.10
C SER A 124 -15.77 -5.80 -5.28
N MET A 125 -15.19 -4.71 -5.74
CA MET A 125 -15.69 -3.90 -6.85
C MET A 125 -14.74 -3.95 -8.06
N SER A 126 -14.13 -5.11 -8.27
CA SER A 126 -13.28 -5.42 -9.41
C SER A 126 -14.08 -5.30 -10.72
N LYS A 127 -13.41 -4.91 -11.79
CA LYS A 127 -13.96 -4.85 -13.16
C LYS A 127 -13.35 -5.88 -14.09
N VAL A 128 -12.20 -6.44 -13.71
CA VAL A 128 -11.42 -7.39 -14.50
C VAL A 128 -11.48 -8.78 -13.90
N ASN A 129 -11.39 -8.88 -12.57
CA ASN A 129 -11.47 -10.14 -11.84
C ASN A 129 -12.91 -10.44 -11.38
N SER A 130 -13.17 -11.70 -11.06
CA SER A 130 -14.47 -12.11 -10.50
C SER A 130 -14.74 -11.43 -9.17
N ASN A 131 -15.87 -10.76 -9.06
CA ASN A 131 -16.31 -10.16 -7.81
C ASN A 131 -16.77 -11.20 -6.80
N PHE A 132 -16.59 -10.87 -5.53
CA PHE A 132 -17.12 -11.62 -4.42
C PHE A 132 -17.87 -10.69 -3.45
N ASN A 133 -18.92 -11.21 -2.86
CA ASN A 133 -19.71 -10.51 -1.86
C ASN A 133 -20.17 -11.51 -0.81
N PHE A 134 -19.70 -11.41 0.42
CA PHE A 134 -20.06 -12.32 1.50
C PHE A 134 -19.96 -11.64 2.86
N ALA A 135 -20.76 -12.15 3.80
CA ALA A 135 -20.75 -11.71 5.19
C ALA A 135 -19.62 -12.39 5.97
N MET A 136 -19.00 -11.67 6.88
CA MET A 136 -18.06 -12.20 7.87
C MET A 136 -18.57 -11.88 9.28
N PRO A 137 -19.26 -12.83 9.94
CA PRO A 137 -19.64 -12.67 11.33
C PRO A 137 -18.44 -12.46 12.26
N ALA A 138 -18.71 -11.92 13.44
CA ALA A 138 -17.69 -11.85 14.49
C ALA A 138 -17.07 -13.23 14.76
N LYS A 139 -15.75 -13.30 14.90
CA LYS A 139 -15.00 -14.54 15.15
C LYS A 139 -15.15 -15.62 14.06
N SER A 140 -15.51 -15.24 12.84
CA SER A 140 -15.46 -16.18 11.71
C SER A 140 -14.00 -16.56 11.41
N ASP A 141 -13.83 -17.78 10.86
CA ASP A 141 -12.51 -18.16 10.32
C ASP A 141 -12.11 -17.23 9.18
N PRO A 142 -10.80 -17.03 8.96
CA PRO A 142 -10.32 -16.28 7.82
C PRO A 142 -10.83 -16.84 6.49
N ALA A 143 -11.19 -15.96 5.58
CA ALA A 143 -11.56 -16.33 4.21
C ALA A 143 -10.39 -16.05 3.27
N THR A 144 -10.18 -16.93 2.28
CA THR A 144 -9.13 -16.77 1.28
C THR A 144 -9.74 -16.45 -0.07
N LYS A 145 -9.16 -15.48 -0.77
CA LYS A 145 -9.46 -15.10 -2.15
C LYS A 145 -8.15 -14.90 -2.92
N SER A 146 -8.24 -14.85 -4.25
CA SER A 146 -7.14 -14.46 -5.13
C SER A 146 -7.69 -13.75 -6.35
N PHE A 147 -6.83 -13.03 -7.06
CA PHE A 147 -7.15 -12.34 -8.30
C PHE A 147 -6.36 -12.95 -9.43
N ALA A 148 -7.03 -13.44 -10.47
CA ALA A 148 -6.42 -14.20 -11.57
C ALA A 148 -5.75 -13.31 -12.63
N LYS A 149 -6.00 -12.00 -12.63
CA LYS A 149 -5.52 -11.05 -13.62
C LYS A 149 -5.06 -9.77 -12.94
N ASN A 150 -4.03 -9.13 -13.49
CA ASN A 150 -3.66 -7.78 -13.09
C ASN A 150 -4.84 -6.82 -13.29
N GLU A 151 -4.95 -5.85 -12.41
CA GLU A 151 -6.03 -4.87 -12.44
C GLU A 151 -5.58 -3.57 -11.78
N ASP A 152 -5.91 -2.46 -12.44
CA ASP A 152 -5.79 -1.11 -11.91
C ASP A 152 -6.54 -0.95 -10.57
N PRO A 153 -6.25 0.09 -9.79
CA PRO A 153 -6.84 0.26 -8.47
C PRO A 153 -8.37 0.15 -8.47
N PHE A 154 -8.87 -0.77 -7.71
CA PHE A 154 -10.28 -0.93 -7.39
C PHE A 154 -10.47 -1.03 -5.88
N TYR A 155 -11.70 -0.95 -5.40
CA TYR A 155 -11.96 -0.97 -3.97
C TYR A 155 -12.76 -2.19 -3.53
N ILE A 156 -12.55 -2.56 -2.27
CA ILE A 156 -13.41 -3.47 -1.51
C ILE A 156 -14.15 -2.62 -0.48
N LYS A 157 -15.44 -2.86 -0.29
CA LYS A 157 -16.31 -2.13 0.63
C LYS A 157 -17.08 -3.06 1.54
N CYS A 158 -17.60 -2.50 2.63
CA CYS A 158 -18.60 -3.13 3.47
C CYS A 158 -19.99 -2.57 3.12
N ASP A 159 -20.96 -3.44 2.84
CA ASP A 159 -22.33 -3.02 2.57
C ASP A 159 -23.09 -2.69 3.86
N VAL A 160 -22.61 -3.16 5.02
CA VAL A 160 -23.19 -2.89 6.35
C VAL A 160 -22.68 -1.56 6.91
N HIS A 161 -21.38 -1.26 6.71
CA HIS A 161 -20.71 -0.07 7.24
C HIS A 161 -20.16 0.80 6.11
N PRO A 162 -20.93 1.79 5.62
CA PRO A 162 -20.59 2.53 4.39
C PRO A 162 -19.32 3.37 4.48
N TRP A 163 -18.74 3.53 5.66
CA TRP A 163 -17.44 4.18 5.85
C TRP A 163 -16.25 3.24 5.63
N MET A 164 -16.47 1.89 5.68
CA MET A 164 -15.41 0.90 5.50
C MET A 164 -15.13 0.68 4.02
N LYS A 165 -13.93 1.03 3.62
CA LYS A 165 -13.40 0.84 2.27
C LYS A 165 -11.88 0.66 2.31
N THR A 166 -11.38 -0.23 1.46
CA THR A 166 -9.95 -0.40 1.17
C THR A 166 -9.74 -0.44 -0.34
N TRP A 167 -8.53 -0.12 -0.78
CA TRP A 167 -8.15 -0.16 -2.18
C TRP A 167 -7.12 -1.24 -2.44
N VAL A 168 -7.26 -1.91 -3.57
CA VAL A 168 -6.40 -3.01 -4.01
C VAL A 168 -5.91 -2.72 -5.41
N VAL A 169 -4.63 -2.97 -5.67
CA VAL A 169 -4.00 -3.00 -6.99
C VAL A 169 -3.50 -4.43 -7.21
N VAL A 170 -3.86 -5.05 -8.32
CA VAL A 170 -3.35 -6.38 -8.68
C VAL A 170 -2.26 -6.23 -9.71
N LEU A 171 -1.06 -6.69 -9.39
CA LEU A 171 0.14 -6.55 -10.22
C LEU A 171 0.67 -7.92 -10.66
N GLU A 172 1.39 -7.98 -11.77
CA GLU A 172 2.08 -9.19 -12.22
C GLU A 172 3.41 -9.43 -11.50
N HIS A 173 3.83 -8.51 -10.64
CA HIS A 173 5.15 -8.48 -10.00
C HIS A 173 5.05 -7.96 -8.55
N PRO A 174 6.05 -8.20 -7.68
CA PRO A 174 6.02 -7.79 -6.28
C PRO A 174 6.55 -6.36 -6.01
N TYR A 175 6.95 -5.60 -7.05
CA TYR A 175 7.63 -4.30 -6.90
C TYR A 175 6.63 -3.17 -6.67
N TRP A 176 6.13 -3.08 -5.47
CA TRP A 176 5.23 -2.02 -5.02
C TRP A 176 5.44 -1.70 -3.54
N ALA A 177 5.06 -0.52 -3.13
CA ALA A 177 5.03 -0.07 -1.75
C ALA A 177 3.87 0.89 -1.52
N VAL A 178 3.49 1.11 -0.27
CA VAL A 178 2.51 2.12 0.13
C VAL A 178 3.21 3.11 1.07
N THR A 179 2.96 4.40 0.89
CA THR A 179 3.57 5.41 1.73
C THR A 179 3.06 5.35 3.16
N ASP A 180 3.97 5.52 4.10
CA ASP A 180 3.68 5.65 5.53
C ASP A 180 3.15 7.07 5.90
N ALA A 181 2.93 7.30 7.20
CA ALA A 181 2.43 8.58 7.72
C ALA A 181 3.38 9.78 7.47
N ASP A 182 4.65 9.51 7.20
CA ASP A 182 5.67 10.51 6.85
C ASP A 182 5.92 10.58 5.34
N GLY A 183 5.04 9.95 4.56
CA GLY A 183 5.07 9.91 3.11
C GLY A 183 6.20 9.09 2.52
N ASN A 184 6.95 8.33 3.32
CA ASN A 184 8.05 7.51 2.83
C ASN A 184 7.53 6.25 2.16
N PHE A 185 8.21 5.81 1.09
CA PHE A 185 8.07 4.48 0.52
C PHE A 185 9.44 3.84 0.30
N SER A 186 9.46 2.50 0.32
CA SER A 186 10.64 1.71 0.00
C SER A 186 10.21 0.47 -0.78
N LEU A 187 10.73 0.29 -2.00
CA LEU A 187 10.54 -0.89 -2.82
C LEU A 187 11.81 -1.73 -2.77
N ASP A 188 11.69 -3.00 -2.42
CA ASP A 188 12.76 -3.98 -2.57
C ASP A 188 12.96 -4.28 -4.06
N THR A 189 14.20 -4.14 -4.55
CA THR A 189 14.57 -4.34 -5.94
C THR A 189 15.70 -5.35 -6.14
N ASP A 190 16.03 -6.14 -5.12
CA ASP A 190 17.13 -7.12 -5.14
C ASP A 190 17.06 -8.11 -6.32
N LYS A 191 15.85 -8.41 -6.82
CA LYS A 191 15.63 -9.33 -7.95
C LYS A 191 15.31 -8.62 -9.26
N LEU A 192 15.43 -7.30 -9.29
CA LEU A 192 15.18 -6.50 -10.49
C LEU A 192 16.48 -6.26 -11.23
N GLU A 193 16.47 -6.47 -12.54
CA GLU A 193 17.64 -6.20 -13.37
C GLU A 193 18.00 -4.71 -13.35
N PRO A 194 19.31 -4.34 -13.39
CA PRO A 194 19.72 -2.95 -13.56
C PRO A 194 19.11 -2.33 -14.82
N GLY A 195 18.62 -1.10 -14.70
CA GLY A 195 17.95 -0.44 -15.81
C GLY A 195 17.21 0.82 -15.40
N THR A 196 16.56 1.46 -16.37
CA THR A 196 15.69 2.61 -16.11
C THR A 196 14.25 2.15 -16.13
N TYR A 197 13.51 2.50 -15.07
CA TYR A 197 12.13 2.12 -14.83
C TYR A 197 11.27 3.32 -14.47
N ASP A 198 10.01 3.28 -14.85
CA ASP A 198 9.02 4.25 -14.42
C ASP A 198 8.34 3.77 -13.14
N LEU A 199 8.34 4.62 -12.12
CA LEU A 199 7.53 4.47 -10.89
C LEU A 199 6.19 5.14 -11.11
N CYS A 200 5.11 4.40 -10.98
CA CYS A 200 3.74 4.92 -11.03
C CYS A 200 3.24 5.18 -9.62
N PHE A 201 2.54 6.28 -9.43
CA PHE A 201 2.02 6.72 -8.14
C PHE A 201 0.52 6.87 -8.21
N TRP A 202 -0.21 6.25 -7.30
CA TRP A 202 -1.67 6.37 -7.25
C TRP A 202 -2.15 6.69 -5.84
N HIS A 203 -3.21 7.51 -5.80
CA HIS A 203 -3.95 7.80 -4.58
C HIS A 203 -5.43 8.00 -4.88
N GLU A 204 -6.33 7.53 -4.00
CA GLU A 204 -7.79 7.49 -4.25
C GLU A 204 -8.42 8.85 -4.58
N LYS A 205 -7.88 9.96 -4.09
CA LYS A 205 -8.38 11.30 -4.42
C LYS A 205 -8.14 11.70 -5.87
N TRP A 206 -7.17 11.08 -6.53
CA TRP A 206 -6.82 11.31 -7.93
C TRP A 206 -7.33 10.20 -8.86
N ASP A 207 -7.91 9.13 -8.33
CA ASP A 207 -8.41 7.98 -9.09
C ASP A 207 -9.25 8.38 -10.31
N LYS A 208 -10.19 9.32 -10.13
CA LYS A 208 -11.03 9.82 -11.25
C LYS A 208 -10.23 10.57 -12.31
N ALA A 209 -9.19 11.30 -11.93
CA ALA A 209 -8.32 12.00 -12.88
C ALA A 209 -7.45 11.00 -13.63
N MET A 210 -6.86 10.07 -12.91
CA MET A 210 -5.98 9.02 -13.43
C MET A 210 -6.69 8.08 -14.41
N LYS A 211 -7.95 7.72 -14.17
CA LYS A 211 -8.78 6.96 -15.10
C LYS A 211 -8.94 7.62 -16.48
N GLY A 212 -8.82 8.94 -16.54
CA GLY A 212 -8.92 9.70 -17.78
C GLY A 212 -7.60 9.88 -18.52
N SER A 213 -6.45 9.83 -17.82
CA SER A 213 -5.11 10.07 -18.37
C SER A 213 -4.22 8.82 -18.40
N GLY A 214 -4.65 7.74 -17.76
CA GLY A 214 -3.83 6.56 -17.49
C GLY A 214 -3.18 6.63 -16.10
N TYR A 215 -3.11 5.49 -15.42
CA TYR A 215 -2.62 5.40 -14.05
C TYR A 215 -1.11 5.63 -13.92
N CYS A 216 -0.37 5.46 -15.02
CA CYS A 216 1.06 5.73 -15.11
C CYS A 216 1.40 6.80 -16.15
N SER A 217 0.55 7.82 -16.27
CA SER A 217 0.81 8.96 -17.15
C SER A 217 1.96 9.83 -16.62
N ASP A 218 2.52 10.70 -17.46
CA ASP A 218 3.67 11.55 -17.12
C ASP A 218 3.45 12.41 -15.86
N GLU A 219 2.20 12.78 -15.57
CA GLU A 219 1.85 13.52 -14.35
C GLU A 219 2.03 12.67 -13.08
N TYR A 220 1.81 11.35 -13.18
CA TYR A 220 1.79 10.43 -12.04
C TYR A 220 2.92 9.41 -12.04
N LYS A 221 3.98 9.64 -12.81
CA LYS A 221 5.17 8.80 -12.82
C LYS A 221 6.46 9.56 -12.51
N THR A 222 7.49 8.82 -12.21
CA THR A 222 8.87 9.30 -12.06
C THR A 222 9.81 8.21 -12.56
N SER A 223 10.73 8.55 -13.49
CA SER A 223 11.72 7.59 -13.97
C SER A 223 12.89 7.53 -13.00
N VAL A 224 13.35 6.31 -12.70
CA VAL A 224 14.54 6.04 -11.87
C VAL A 224 15.48 5.08 -12.59
N THR A 225 16.76 5.22 -12.36
CA THR A 225 17.77 4.28 -12.87
C THR A 225 18.29 3.45 -11.71
N ILE A 226 18.09 2.14 -11.79
CA ILE A 226 18.49 1.16 -10.80
C ILE A 226 19.86 0.60 -11.19
N ALA A 227 20.75 0.54 -10.21
CA ALA A 227 22.02 -0.17 -10.23
C ALA A 227 22.06 -1.11 -9.00
N ASP A 228 23.23 -1.62 -8.65
CA ASP A 228 23.43 -2.58 -7.53
C ASP A 228 23.30 -1.96 -6.12
N LYS A 229 22.63 -0.81 -5.98
CA LYS A 229 22.53 -0.05 -4.72
C LYS A 229 21.16 0.55 -4.54
N ALA A 230 20.88 0.98 -3.30
CA ALA A 230 19.71 1.78 -3.00
C ALA A 230 19.69 3.08 -3.84
N VAL A 231 18.54 3.42 -4.38
CA VAL A 231 18.30 4.60 -5.23
C VAL A 231 17.28 5.50 -4.53
N ASP A 232 17.59 6.80 -4.45
CA ASP A 232 16.63 7.81 -4.02
C ASP A 232 15.85 8.33 -5.23
N ALA A 233 14.55 8.07 -5.25
CA ALA A 233 13.62 8.57 -6.27
C ALA A 233 13.21 10.03 -6.01
N GLY A 234 13.66 10.62 -4.91
CA GLY A 234 13.30 11.98 -4.50
C GLY A 234 11.86 12.09 -3.99
N THR A 235 11.30 13.28 -4.10
CA THR A 235 9.94 13.56 -3.62
C THR A 235 8.98 13.75 -4.79
N LYS A 236 7.97 12.88 -4.87
CA LYS A 236 6.85 13.06 -5.79
C LYS A 236 5.85 14.06 -5.23
N ILE A 237 5.51 15.07 -6.01
CA ILE A 237 4.54 16.11 -5.62
C ILE A 237 3.18 15.82 -6.25
N PHE A 238 2.16 15.67 -5.39
CA PHE A 238 0.76 15.66 -5.81
C PHE A 238 0.15 17.06 -5.67
N LYS A 239 -0.47 17.55 -6.74
CA LYS A 239 -1.20 18.82 -6.74
C LYS A 239 -2.69 18.54 -6.81
N ARG A 240 -3.50 19.47 -6.31
CA ARG A 240 -4.96 19.33 -6.39
C ARG A 240 -5.36 19.13 -7.85
N PRO A 241 -6.16 18.08 -8.17
CA PRO A 241 -6.64 17.89 -9.53
C PRO A 241 -7.38 19.13 -10.03
N ALA A 242 -7.08 19.54 -11.25
CA ALA A 242 -7.81 20.66 -11.87
C ALA A 242 -9.31 20.33 -11.91
N LYS A 243 -10.13 21.29 -11.52
CA LYS A 243 -11.59 21.14 -11.71
C LYS A 243 -11.83 21.05 -13.22
N LYS A 244 -12.32 19.91 -13.70
CA LYS A 244 -12.87 19.86 -15.07
C LYS A 244 -14.01 20.88 -15.14
N LYS A 245 -13.87 21.87 -16.01
CA LYS A 245 -14.93 22.84 -16.35
C LYS A 245 -16.07 22.12 -17.06
#